data_9815eec15ee5ebb37ec71aaaf14051e2
#
_entry.id   9815eec15ee5ebb37ec71aaaf14051e2
#
_cell.length_a   1.000
_cell.length_b   1.000
_cell.length_c   1.000
_cell.angle_alpha   90.00
_cell.angle_beta   90.00
_cell.angle_gamma   90.00
#
_symmetry.space_group_name_H-M   'P 1'
#
loop_
_entity.id
_entity.type
_entity.pdbx_description
1 polymer ?
#
loop_
_entity_poly.entity_id
_entity_poly.type
_entity_poly.pdbx_seq_one_letter_code
_entity_poly.pdbx_strand_id
1 'polypeptide(L)'
;DHWPQCFTCTFAGGGVQGGRAIGASDSIGAVPADRPTAPGEVVATIFKSLGLDLHHELPGPGQRPFPLVDFGVREIKELFV
;
A
#
# COMPACT_ATOMS: atom_id res chain seq x y z
N ASP A 1 -15.50 13.54 -11.15
CA ASP A 1 -15.58 12.22 -11.64
C ASP A 1 -14.22 11.57 -11.80
N HIS A 2 -14.00 10.56 -10.99
CA HIS A 2 -12.72 9.87 -10.93
C HIS A 2 -12.86 8.48 -11.52
N TRP A 3 -11.82 8.01 -12.17
CA TRP A 3 -11.79 6.65 -12.67
C TRP A 3 -11.27 5.74 -11.56
N PRO A 4 -12.14 4.96 -10.89
CA PRO A 4 -11.74 4.21 -9.69
C PRO A 4 -10.94 2.96 -9.99
N GLN A 5 -10.93 2.47 -11.23
CA GLN A 5 -10.27 1.23 -11.59
C GLN A 5 -8.76 1.38 -11.79
N CYS A 6 -8.28 2.61 -11.96
CA CYS A 6 -6.86 2.84 -12.17
C CYS A 6 -6.51 4.29 -11.82
N PHE A 7 -5.59 4.49 -10.91
CA PHE A 7 -5.12 5.81 -10.53
C PHE A 7 -3.70 5.72 -9.97
N THR A 8 -3.09 6.88 -9.74
CA THR A 8 -1.70 6.97 -9.31
C THR A 8 -1.64 7.53 -7.90
N CYS A 9 -0.80 6.94 -7.06
CA CYS A 9 -0.43 7.46 -5.75
C CYS A 9 1.04 7.89 -5.77
N THR A 10 1.38 8.89 -4.97
CA THR A 10 2.77 9.33 -4.83
C THR A 10 3.19 9.25 -3.36
N PHE A 11 4.47 8.90 -3.16
CA PHE A 11 5.08 8.81 -1.84
C PHE A 11 6.38 9.57 -1.83
N ALA A 12 6.67 10.26 -0.72
CA ALA A 12 7.94 10.95 -0.53
C ALA A 12 8.28 10.96 0.95
N GLY A 13 9.53 10.76 1.28
CA GLY A 13 10.01 10.73 2.67
C GLY A 13 9.79 9.37 3.32
N GLY A 14 9.96 9.30 4.65
CA GLY A 14 9.68 8.08 5.42
C GLY A 14 10.48 6.85 5.01
N GLY A 15 11.69 7.02 4.47
CA GLY A 15 12.50 5.91 4.00
C GLY A 15 12.20 5.47 2.58
N VAL A 16 11.23 6.10 1.91
CA VAL A 16 10.88 5.78 0.52
C VAL A 16 11.97 6.33 -0.40
N GLN A 17 12.41 5.50 -1.34
CA GLN A 17 13.39 5.92 -2.35
C GLN A 17 12.69 6.67 -3.47
N GLY A 18 13.13 7.90 -3.73
CA GLY A 18 12.55 8.74 -4.76
C GLY A 18 12.99 8.38 -6.17
N GLY A 19 12.34 8.99 -7.15
CA GLY A 19 12.70 8.82 -8.55
C GLY A 19 12.26 7.51 -9.17
N ARG A 20 11.33 6.80 -8.55
CA ARG A 20 10.85 5.50 -9.04
C ARG A 20 9.38 5.53 -9.39
N ALA A 21 9.02 4.77 -10.41
CA ALA A 21 7.64 4.46 -10.73
C ALA A 21 7.46 2.95 -10.63
N ILE A 22 6.43 2.52 -9.91
CA ILE A 22 6.14 1.11 -9.69
C ILE A 22 4.78 0.81 -10.26
N GLY A 23 4.74 -0.14 -11.19
CA GLY A 23 3.52 -0.51 -11.88
C GLY A 23 3.19 0.38 -13.05
N ALA A 24 2.23 -0.04 -13.83
CA ALA A 24 1.76 0.70 -14.99
C ALA A 24 0.35 0.24 -15.34
N SER A 25 -0.41 1.14 -15.96
CA SER A 25 -1.72 0.80 -16.49
C SER A 25 -1.59 0.04 -17.81
N ASP A 26 -2.72 -0.46 -18.30
CA ASP A 26 -2.80 -0.95 -19.67
C ASP A 26 -2.68 0.24 -20.65
N SER A 27 -2.74 -0.04 -21.96
CA SER A 27 -2.47 0.97 -22.97
C SER A 27 -3.47 2.12 -23.00
N ILE A 28 -4.64 1.95 -22.41
CA ILE A 28 -5.69 2.98 -22.40
C ILE A 28 -5.93 3.56 -21.01
N GLY A 29 -5.12 3.18 -20.03
CA GLY A 29 -5.28 3.70 -18.67
C GLY A 29 -6.52 3.22 -17.95
N ALA A 30 -7.08 2.09 -18.35
CA ALA A 30 -8.34 1.60 -17.79
C ALA A 30 -8.12 0.82 -16.50
N VAL A 31 -7.13 -0.05 -16.45
CA VAL A 31 -6.84 -0.91 -15.30
C VAL A 31 -5.34 -1.06 -15.12
N PRO A 32 -4.87 -1.40 -13.90
CA PRO A 32 -3.46 -1.73 -13.70
C PRO A 32 -3.11 -3.01 -14.44
N ALA A 33 -2.02 -3.00 -15.20
CA ALA A 33 -1.57 -4.14 -15.98
C ALA A 33 -0.24 -4.69 -15.50
N ASP A 34 0.66 -3.81 -15.01
CA ASP A 34 1.96 -4.21 -14.50
C ASP A 34 2.02 -3.86 -13.02
N ARG A 35 2.38 -4.83 -12.20
CA ARG A 35 2.50 -4.68 -10.74
C ARG A 35 1.27 -3.96 -10.15
N PRO A 36 0.08 -4.54 -10.24
CA PRO A 36 -1.10 -3.93 -9.60
C PRO A 36 -0.89 -3.77 -8.11
N THR A 37 -1.41 -2.68 -7.55
CA THR A 37 -1.30 -2.39 -6.13
C THR A 37 -2.69 -2.17 -5.55
N ALA A 38 -3.02 -2.90 -4.51
CA ALA A 38 -4.31 -2.77 -3.83
C ALA A 38 -4.25 -1.68 -2.75
N PRO A 39 -5.39 -1.09 -2.38
CA PRO A 39 -5.43 -0.08 -1.31
C PRO A 39 -4.81 -0.54 0.01
N GLY A 40 -4.96 -1.81 0.37
CA GLY A 40 -4.34 -2.35 1.58
C GLY A 40 -2.82 -2.25 1.56
N GLU A 41 -2.19 -2.42 0.39
CA GLU A 41 -0.74 -2.28 0.26
C GLU A 41 -0.31 -0.83 0.47
N VAL A 42 -1.11 0.15 0.05
CA VAL A 42 -0.84 1.57 0.29
C VAL A 42 -0.87 1.85 1.79
N VAL A 43 -1.88 1.37 2.49
CA VAL A 43 -1.99 1.53 3.94
C VAL A 43 -0.81 0.86 4.65
N ALA A 44 -0.45 -0.35 4.26
CA ALA A 44 0.70 -1.05 4.83
C ALA A 44 2.00 -0.28 4.61
N THR A 45 2.15 0.35 3.44
CA THR A 45 3.32 1.18 3.12
C THR A 45 3.41 2.37 4.06
N ILE A 46 2.29 3.05 4.33
CA ILE A 46 2.24 4.18 5.24
C ILE A 46 2.66 3.74 6.65
N PHE A 47 2.08 2.65 7.15
CA PHE A 47 2.42 2.14 8.47
C PHE A 47 3.90 1.74 8.56
N LYS A 48 4.42 1.10 7.52
CA LYS A 48 5.83 0.72 7.49
C LYS A 48 6.75 1.93 7.51
N SER A 49 6.39 2.98 6.77
CA SER A 49 7.16 4.24 6.76
C SER A 49 7.20 4.89 8.12
N LEU A 50 6.15 4.72 8.93
CA LEU A 50 6.08 5.24 10.28
C LEU A 50 6.81 4.36 11.30
N GLY A 51 7.40 3.25 10.86
CA GLY A 51 8.12 2.34 11.74
C GLY A 51 7.23 1.37 12.51
N LEU A 52 5.97 1.21 12.08
CA LEU A 52 5.05 0.31 12.77
C LEU A 52 5.20 -1.11 12.26
N ASP A 53 5.05 -2.06 13.18
CA ASP A 53 5.01 -3.48 12.84
C ASP A 53 3.64 -3.81 12.26
N LEU A 54 3.60 -4.29 11.02
CA LEU A 54 2.35 -4.62 10.34
C LEU A 54 1.60 -5.76 11.02
N HIS A 55 2.29 -6.58 11.79
CA HIS A 55 1.67 -7.68 12.54
C HIS A 55 1.15 -7.26 13.90
N HIS A 56 1.33 -5.99 14.29
CA HIS A 56 0.83 -5.49 15.55
C HIS A 56 -0.69 -5.55 15.58
N GLU A 57 -1.22 -6.03 16.70
CA GLU A 57 -2.65 -6.19 16.88
C GLU A 57 -3.17 -5.19 17.89
N LEU A 58 -4.32 -4.62 17.59
CA LEU A 58 -5.03 -3.68 18.46
C LEU A 58 -6.18 -4.40 19.15
N PRO A 59 -6.56 -3.98 20.38
CA PRO A 59 -7.78 -4.53 21.01
C PRO A 59 -9.01 -4.13 20.19
N GLY A 60 -9.81 -5.11 19.83
CA GLY A 60 -11.04 -4.89 19.06
C GLY A 60 -12.29 -5.20 19.90
N PRO A 61 -13.46 -5.09 19.28
CA PRO A 61 -14.72 -5.41 19.95
C PRO A 61 -14.72 -6.85 20.47
N GLY A 62 -15.19 -7.05 21.70
CA GLY A 62 -15.21 -8.38 22.33
C GLY A 62 -13.83 -8.90 22.67
N GLN A 63 -12.84 -8.02 22.79
CA GLN A 63 -11.45 -8.38 23.09
C GLN A 63 -10.78 -9.21 22.00
N ARG A 64 -11.30 -9.17 20.79
CA ARG A 64 -10.66 -9.82 19.65
C ARG A 64 -9.52 -8.95 19.15
N PRO A 65 -8.32 -9.50 18.94
CA PRO A 65 -7.22 -8.72 18.40
C PRO A 65 -7.50 -8.31 16.94
N PHE A 66 -7.14 -7.09 16.62
CA PHE A 66 -7.26 -6.53 15.26
C PHE A 66 -5.87 -6.24 14.74
N PRO A 67 -5.43 -6.85 13.63
CA PRO A 67 -4.15 -6.48 13.02
C PRO A 67 -4.25 -5.09 12.39
N LEU A 68 -3.12 -4.40 12.27
CA LEU A 68 -3.06 -3.08 11.62
C LEU A 68 -3.45 -3.17 10.14
N VAL A 69 -3.13 -4.27 9.48
CA VAL A 69 -3.49 -4.53 8.10
C VAL A 69 -4.07 -5.93 8.00
N ASP A 70 -4.82 -6.20 6.95
CA ASP A 70 -5.37 -7.53 6.72
C ASP A 70 -4.26 -8.57 6.60
N PHE A 71 -4.57 -9.78 7.00
CA PHE A 71 -3.61 -10.88 6.97
C PHE A 71 -3.09 -11.10 5.56
N GLY A 72 -1.76 -11.17 5.44
CA GLY A 72 -1.11 -11.36 4.15
C GLY A 72 -0.83 -10.09 3.36
N VAL A 73 -1.37 -8.94 3.79
CA VAL A 73 -1.10 -7.67 3.14
C VAL A 73 0.27 -7.15 3.59
N ARG A 74 1.07 -6.71 2.65
CA ARG A 74 2.42 -6.20 2.90
C ARG A 74 2.59 -4.83 2.27
N GLU A 75 3.62 -4.12 2.73
CA GLU A 75 4.04 -2.86 2.14
C GLU A 75 4.53 -3.06 0.69
N ILE A 76 4.56 -1.98 -0.07
CA ILE A 76 5.12 -1.98 -1.43
C ILE A 76 6.64 -1.95 -1.28
N LYS A 77 7.26 -3.13 -1.30
CA LYS A 77 8.70 -3.29 -1.01
C LYS A 77 9.57 -2.50 -1.96
N GLU A 78 9.16 -2.39 -3.19
CA GLU A 78 9.92 -1.70 -4.23
C GLU A 78 10.13 -0.22 -3.92
N LEU A 79 9.34 0.36 -3.03
CA LEU A 79 9.51 1.74 -2.60
C LEU A 79 10.67 1.92 -1.61
N PHE A 80 11.11 0.85 -0.95
CA PHE A 80 12.10 0.92 0.13
C PHE A 80 13.46 0.32 -0.24
N VAL A 81 13.59 -0.28 -1.40
CA VAL A 81 14.85 -0.93 -1.81
C VAL A 81 15.48 -0.32 -3.04
#